data_fa0e290a2471ffd40069edfa5c2d41ba
#
_entry.id   fa0e290a2471ffd40069edfa5c2d41ba
#
_cell.length_a   1.000
_cell.length_b   1.000
_cell.length_c   1.000
_cell.angle_alpha   90.00
_cell.angle_beta   90.00
_cell.angle_gamma   90.00
#
_symmetry.space_group_name_H-M   'P 1'
#
loop_
_entity.id
_entity.type
_entity.pdbx_description
1 polymer ?
#
loop_
_entity_poly.entity_id
_entity_poly.type
_entity_poly.pdbx_seq_one_letter_code
_entity_poly.pdbx_strand_id
1 'polypeptide(L)'
;MNRHTKTEHFDAIIPAPFGALGLSVSGSAVSGISFLPPGTAPRASSDPVIRDAARQLEAYFADPRSGFDLPLAPAGTDFQRRVWKAMTRIPPGRTRSYGELAAELRSAARAVGQACGANPLPIVVPCHRVVSASGIGGFGGETGGFFLDVKRWLLAHEARASA
;
A
#
# COMPACT_ATOMS: atom_id res chain seq x y z
N MET A 1 -9.97 -11.69 14.39
CA MET A 1 -10.76 -10.91 13.42
C MET A 1 -10.31 -11.24 12.03
N ASN A 2 -11.18 -11.81 11.28
CA ASN A 2 -10.84 -12.31 9.95
C ASN A 2 -10.91 -11.16 8.94
N ARG A 3 -9.76 -10.60 8.58
CA ARG A 3 -9.69 -9.53 7.58
C ARG A 3 -9.80 -10.07 6.16
N HIS A 4 -9.95 -11.37 6.02
CA HIS A 4 -9.67 -12.03 4.76
C HIS A 4 -10.82 -12.12 3.83
N THR A 5 -12.01 -11.70 4.16
CA THR A 5 -13.01 -12.40 3.40
C THR A 5 -14.27 -11.65 3.07
N LYS A 6 -14.34 -10.38 3.38
CA LYS A 6 -15.53 -9.65 2.95
C LYS A 6 -15.26 -8.97 1.62
N THR A 7 -15.13 -9.78 0.59
CA THR A 7 -14.95 -9.29 -0.77
C THR A 7 -16.14 -8.49 -1.27
N GLU A 8 -17.28 -8.65 -0.66
CA GLU A 8 -18.48 -7.88 -0.97
C GLU A 8 -18.36 -6.39 -0.71
N HIS A 9 -17.37 -5.96 0.09
CA HIS A 9 -17.14 -4.55 0.38
C HIS A 9 -16.29 -3.83 -0.66
N PHE A 10 -15.72 -4.56 -1.61
CA PHE A 10 -14.87 -3.95 -2.62
C PHE A 10 -15.68 -3.64 -3.88
N ASP A 11 -15.44 -2.46 -4.45
CA ASP A 11 -16.04 -2.06 -5.71
C ASP A 11 -15.46 -2.83 -6.89
N ALA A 12 -14.21 -3.25 -6.77
CA ALA A 12 -13.56 -4.12 -7.74
C ALA A 12 -12.52 -5.01 -7.08
N ILE A 13 -12.20 -6.12 -7.71
CA ILE A 13 -11.12 -7.02 -7.31
C ILE A 13 -10.32 -7.33 -8.57
N ILE A 14 -9.03 -6.97 -8.56
CA ILE A 14 -8.15 -7.17 -9.70
C ILE A 14 -7.06 -8.18 -9.35
N PRO A 15 -6.57 -8.96 -10.31
CA PRO A 15 -5.46 -9.86 -10.06
C PRO A 15 -4.17 -9.07 -9.80
N ALA A 16 -3.31 -9.65 -8.99
CA ALA A 16 -1.99 -9.10 -8.68
C ALA A 16 -0.99 -10.25 -8.62
N PRO A 17 0.32 -9.98 -8.80
CA PRO A 17 1.33 -11.05 -8.79
C PRO A 17 1.35 -11.91 -7.53
N PHE A 18 0.98 -11.34 -6.39
CA PHE A 18 0.95 -12.04 -5.10
C PHE A 18 -0.45 -12.55 -4.70
N GLY A 19 -1.45 -12.34 -5.53
CA GLY A 19 -2.84 -12.71 -5.22
C GLY A 19 -3.82 -11.79 -5.93
N ALA A 20 -4.45 -10.90 -5.18
CA ALA A 20 -5.39 -9.93 -5.73
C ALA A 20 -5.40 -8.63 -4.92
N LEU A 21 -6.01 -7.61 -5.49
CA LEU A 21 -6.24 -6.33 -4.82
C LEU A 21 -7.73 -6.01 -4.82
N GLY A 22 -8.28 -5.69 -3.66
CA GLY A 22 -9.61 -5.13 -3.53
C GLY A 22 -9.54 -3.62 -3.57
N LEU A 23 -10.35 -2.99 -4.43
CA LEU A 23 -10.36 -1.55 -4.64
C LEU A 23 -11.70 -0.97 -4.21
N SER A 24 -11.65 0.17 -3.53
CA SER A 24 -12.85 0.88 -3.10
C SER A 24 -12.76 2.36 -3.47
N VAL A 25 -13.93 2.95 -3.75
CA VAL A 25 -14.04 4.38 -4.02
C VAL A 25 -15.02 5.02 -3.07
N SER A 26 -14.83 6.32 -2.86
CA SER A 26 -15.77 7.18 -2.15
C SER A 26 -15.97 8.43 -3.02
N GLY A 27 -17.16 8.56 -3.59
CA GLY A 27 -17.39 9.60 -4.59
C GLY A 27 -16.50 9.41 -5.81
N SER A 28 -15.70 10.41 -6.13
CA SER A 28 -14.78 10.39 -7.27
C SER A 28 -13.33 10.14 -6.87
N ALA A 29 -13.09 9.57 -5.68
CA ALA A 29 -11.74 9.33 -5.16
C ALA A 29 -11.57 7.88 -4.72
N VAL A 30 -10.34 7.36 -4.83
CA VAL A 30 -9.98 6.04 -4.32
C VAL A 30 -9.90 6.12 -2.80
N SER A 31 -10.65 5.25 -2.11
CA SER A 31 -10.72 5.26 -0.65
C SER A 31 -10.04 4.07 0.01
N GLY A 32 -9.74 3.02 -0.73
CA GLY A 32 -9.10 1.85 -0.15
C GLY A 32 -8.51 0.91 -1.18
N ILE A 33 -7.40 0.30 -0.78
CA ILE A 33 -6.74 -0.80 -1.49
C ILE A 33 -6.44 -1.86 -0.44
N SER A 34 -6.85 -3.11 -0.69
CA SER A 34 -6.62 -4.20 0.25
C SER A 34 -5.94 -5.37 -0.46
N PHE A 35 -4.99 -6.00 0.24
CA PHE A 35 -4.33 -7.20 -0.28
C PHE A 35 -5.22 -8.41 -0.03
N LEU A 36 -5.46 -9.20 -1.07
CA LEU A 36 -6.29 -10.39 -1.02
C LEU A 36 -5.47 -11.62 -1.46
N PRO A 37 -5.76 -12.81 -0.88
CA PRO A 37 -4.98 -14.00 -1.16
C PRO A 37 -5.19 -14.52 -2.59
N PRO A 38 -4.25 -15.37 -3.08
CA PRO A 38 -4.44 -16.08 -4.34
C PRO A 38 -5.76 -16.86 -4.33
N GLY A 39 -6.40 -16.93 -5.49
CA GLY A 39 -7.68 -17.62 -5.63
C GLY A 39 -8.90 -16.75 -5.34
N THR A 40 -8.71 -15.50 -4.94
CA THR A 40 -9.83 -14.57 -4.79
C THR A 40 -10.42 -14.27 -6.17
N ALA A 41 -11.73 -14.44 -6.30
CA ALA A 41 -12.41 -14.25 -7.58
C ALA A 41 -12.39 -12.78 -7.99
N PRO A 42 -12.08 -12.48 -9.26
CA PRO A 42 -12.07 -11.09 -9.73
C PRO A 42 -13.47 -10.50 -9.77
N ARG A 43 -13.55 -9.19 -9.63
CA ARG A 43 -14.79 -8.43 -9.75
C ARG A 43 -14.53 -7.19 -10.59
N ALA A 44 -15.24 -7.07 -11.70
CA ALA A 44 -15.13 -5.92 -12.57
C ALA A 44 -15.94 -4.75 -12.06
N SER A 45 -15.56 -3.54 -12.45
CA SER A 45 -16.31 -2.32 -12.18
C SER A 45 -16.33 -1.45 -13.42
N SER A 46 -17.45 -0.76 -13.64
CA SER A 46 -17.58 0.23 -14.70
C SER A 46 -17.20 1.65 -14.22
N ASP A 47 -16.90 1.83 -12.94
CA ASP A 47 -16.53 3.12 -12.38
C ASP A 47 -15.21 3.61 -13.00
N PRO A 48 -15.18 4.82 -13.61
CA PRO A 48 -13.97 5.33 -14.27
C PRO A 48 -12.78 5.49 -13.32
N VAL A 49 -13.03 5.86 -12.06
CA VAL A 49 -11.96 6.01 -11.06
C VAL A 49 -11.33 4.66 -10.75
N ILE A 50 -12.15 3.63 -10.59
CA ILE A 50 -11.69 2.26 -10.36
C ILE A 50 -10.89 1.75 -11.56
N ARG A 51 -11.39 1.97 -12.76
CA ARG A 51 -10.72 1.49 -13.98
C ARG A 51 -9.37 2.16 -14.16
N ASP A 52 -9.28 3.46 -13.86
CA ASP A 52 -8.01 4.18 -13.91
C ASP A 52 -7.04 3.69 -12.82
N ALA A 53 -7.52 3.47 -11.61
CA ALA A 53 -6.71 2.90 -10.53
C ALA A 53 -6.16 1.52 -10.91
N ALA A 54 -7.00 0.65 -11.46
CA ALA A 54 -6.59 -0.68 -11.91
C ALA A 54 -5.51 -0.58 -12.99
N ARG A 55 -5.68 0.30 -13.96
CA ARG A 55 -4.71 0.51 -15.03
C ARG A 55 -3.36 0.98 -14.48
N GLN A 56 -3.37 1.91 -13.54
CA GLN A 56 -2.13 2.43 -12.94
C GLN A 56 -1.43 1.39 -12.06
N LEU A 57 -2.19 0.57 -11.35
CA LEU A 57 -1.62 -0.54 -10.57
C LEU A 57 -1.00 -1.59 -11.49
N GLU A 58 -1.66 -1.93 -12.59
CA GLU A 58 -1.09 -2.84 -13.59
C GLU A 58 0.20 -2.27 -14.19
N ALA A 59 0.24 -0.98 -14.47
CA ALA A 59 1.45 -0.31 -14.96
C ALA A 59 2.58 -0.41 -13.92
N TYR A 60 2.27 -0.25 -12.64
CA TYR A 60 3.24 -0.40 -11.56
C TYR A 60 3.79 -1.83 -11.49
N PHE A 61 2.95 -2.84 -11.65
CA PHE A 61 3.41 -4.23 -11.65
C PHE A 61 4.31 -4.55 -12.85
N ALA A 62 4.07 -3.88 -13.97
CA ALA A 62 4.95 -4.01 -15.15
C ALA A 62 6.26 -3.23 -14.96
N ASP A 63 6.20 -2.02 -14.42
CA ASP A 63 7.36 -1.18 -14.14
C ASP A 63 7.13 -0.39 -12.86
N PRO A 64 7.84 -0.71 -11.76
CA PRO A 64 7.62 -0.04 -10.47
C PRO A 64 8.00 1.44 -10.47
N ARG A 65 8.66 1.94 -11.52
CA ARG A 65 8.96 3.36 -11.68
C ARG A 65 7.77 4.15 -12.21
N SER A 66 6.73 3.46 -12.66
CA SER A 66 5.46 4.11 -13.02
C SER A 66 4.88 4.77 -11.77
N GLY A 67 4.63 6.06 -11.85
CA GLY A 67 4.03 6.81 -10.77
C GLY A 67 2.52 6.63 -10.71
N PHE A 68 1.92 7.20 -9.69
CA PHE A 68 0.49 7.20 -9.51
C PHE A 68 -0.03 8.63 -9.58
N ASP A 69 -1.13 8.81 -10.30
CA ASP A 69 -1.86 10.06 -10.38
C ASP A 69 -3.34 9.74 -10.22
N LEU A 70 -3.75 9.58 -8.97
CA LEU A 70 -5.10 9.16 -8.60
C LEU A 70 -5.68 10.14 -7.59
N PRO A 71 -6.97 10.48 -7.74
CA PRO A 71 -7.65 11.22 -6.68
C PRO A 71 -7.81 10.30 -5.47
N LEU A 72 -7.27 10.70 -4.33
CA LEU A 72 -7.31 9.92 -3.09
C LEU A 72 -8.26 10.58 -2.10
N ALA A 73 -9.13 9.78 -1.49
CA ALA A 73 -10.05 10.27 -0.48
C ALA A 73 -9.28 10.68 0.78
N PRO A 74 -9.60 11.84 1.38
CA PRO A 74 -8.98 12.24 2.64
C PRO A 74 -9.33 11.22 3.74
N ALA A 75 -8.34 10.88 4.54
CA ALA A 75 -8.53 9.91 5.64
C ALA A 75 -7.48 10.15 6.71
N GLY A 76 -7.72 9.60 7.90
CA GLY A 76 -6.76 9.58 8.99
C GLY A 76 -6.64 10.88 9.77
N THR A 77 -5.84 10.81 10.82
CA THR A 77 -5.52 11.95 11.67
C THR A 77 -4.47 12.84 11.02
N ASP A 78 -4.24 14.02 11.57
CA ASP A 78 -3.19 14.92 11.08
C ASP A 78 -1.82 14.25 11.13
N PHE A 79 -1.52 13.51 12.21
CA PHE A 79 -0.25 12.79 12.34
C PHE A 79 -0.13 11.70 11.29
N GLN A 80 -1.18 10.89 11.09
CA GLN A 80 -1.18 9.85 10.06
C GLN A 80 -0.93 10.43 8.69
N ARG A 81 -1.59 11.52 8.34
CA ARG A 81 -1.39 12.19 7.05
C ARG A 81 0.04 12.70 6.88
N ARG A 82 0.66 13.20 7.95
CA ARG A 82 2.07 13.62 7.91
C ARG A 82 3.00 12.44 7.64
N VAL A 83 2.76 11.30 8.26
CA VAL A 83 3.52 10.08 8.03
C VAL A 83 3.34 9.62 6.58
N TRP A 84 2.09 9.53 6.11
CA TRP A 84 1.80 9.07 4.75
C TRP A 84 2.41 10.00 3.71
N LYS A 85 2.38 11.30 3.93
CA LYS A 85 3.03 12.26 3.04
C LYS A 85 4.55 12.07 3.00
N ALA A 86 5.16 11.82 4.13
CA ALA A 86 6.60 11.54 4.19
C ALA A 86 6.95 10.25 3.43
N MET A 87 6.11 9.22 3.54
CA MET A 87 6.30 7.97 2.80
C MET A 87 6.23 8.15 1.29
N THR A 88 5.35 9.01 0.80
CA THR A 88 5.22 9.26 -0.65
C THR A 88 6.48 9.86 -1.26
N ARG A 89 7.36 10.43 -0.45
CA ARG A 89 8.64 10.98 -0.90
C ARG A 89 9.73 9.92 -1.04
N ILE A 90 9.50 8.70 -0.58
CA ILE A 90 10.47 7.62 -0.71
C ILE A 90 10.31 7.02 -2.11
N PRO A 91 11.31 7.15 -2.99
CA PRO A 91 11.17 6.62 -4.35
C PRO A 91 11.25 5.10 -4.40
N PRO A 92 10.75 4.48 -5.49
CA PRO A 92 10.90 3.04 -5.70
C PRO A 92 12.36 2.62 -5.65
N GLY A 93 12.63 1.50 -5.00
CA GLY A 93 14.00 0.97 -4.83
C GLY A 93 14.74 1.56 -3.64
N ARG A 94 14.11 2.47 -2.91
CA ARG A 94 14.68 3.04 -1.69
C ARG A 94 13.82 2.65 -0.49
N THR A 95 14.45 2.61 0.68
CA THR A 95 13.75 2.37 1.95
C THR A 95 14.22 3.35 2.99
N ARG A 96 13.38 3.59 3.99
CA ARG A 96 13.74 4.33 5.20
C ARG A 96 13.30 3.54 6.42
N SER A 97 14.02 3.69 7.51
CA SER A 97 13.59 3.03 8.74
C SER A 97 12.50 3.81 9.45
N TYR A 98 11.73 3.12 10.31
CA TYR A 98 10.75 3.78 11.17
C TYR A 98 11.41 4.87 12.02
N GLY A 99 12.62 4.60 12.51
CA GLY A 99 13.36 5.57 13.31
C GLY A 99 13.78 6.82 12.55
N GLU A 100 14.20 6.66 11.29
CA GLU A 100 14.55 7.79 10.43
C GLU A 100 13.35 8.69 10.16
N LEU A 101 12.19 8.10 9.85
CA LEU A 101 10.97 8.87 9.65
C LEU A 101 10.51 9.53 10.96
N ALA A 102 10.64 8.83 12.08
CA ALA A 102 10.29 9.37 13.38
C ALA A 102 11.14 10.61 13.72
N ALA A 103 12.44 10.56 13.44
CA ALA A 103 13.33 11.70 13.65
C ALA A 103 12.91 12.91 12.81
N GLU A 104 12.61 12.67 11.52
CA GLU A 104 12.15 13.73 10.62
C GLU A 104 10.84 14.37 11.11
N LEU A 105 9.93 13.54 11.60
CA LEU A 105 8.59 13.98 12.02
C LEU A 105 8.52 14.38 13.49
N ARG A 106 9.64 14.33 14.20
CA ARG A 106 9.73 14.62 15.64
C ARG A 106 8.77 13.76 16.46
N SER A 107 8.80 12.45 16.19
CA SER A 107 7.92 11.46 16.82
C SER A 107 8.73 10.23 17.23
N ALA A 108 8.04 9.16 17.58
CA ALA A 108 8.63 7.88 17.95
C ALA A 108 8.42 6.84 16.84
N ALA A 109 9.37 5.94 16.68
CA ALA A 109 9.28 4.86 15.68
C ALA A 109 8.00 4.05 15.81
N ARG A 110 7.53 3.79 17.04
CA ARG A 110 6.29 3.06 17.30
C ARG A 110 5.07 3.80 16.74
N ALA A 111 5.00 5.11 16.92
CA ALA A 111 3.89 5.91 16.39
C ALA A 111 3.90 5.93 14.86
N VAL A 112 5.08 6.02 14.25
CA VAL A 112 5.22 5.91 12.78
C VAL A 112 4.78 4.54 12.31
N GLY A 113 5.18 3.46 13.00
CA GLY A 113 4.76 2.09 12.65
C GLY A 113 3.25 1.90 12.71
N GLN A 114 2.58 2.48 13.72
CA GLN A 114 1.13 2.44 13.82
C GLN A 114 0.46 3.21 12.68
N ALA A 115 0.99 4.36 12.31
CA ALA A 115 0.46 5.13 11.18
C ALA A 115 0.65 4.40 9.85
N CYS A 116 1.78 3.70 9.67
CA CYS A 116 2.01 2.85 8.51
C CYS A 116 0.97 1.73 8.45
N GLY A 117 0.70 1.08 9.57
CA GLY A 117 -0.29 0.01 9.64
C GLY A 117 -1.72 0.45 9.38
N ALA A 118 -2.02 1.74 9.58
CA ALA A 118 -3.34 2.31 9.36
C ALA A 118 -3.54 2.85 7.93
N ASN A 119 -2.53 2.77 7.07
CA ASN A 119 -2.59 3.28 5.70
C ASN A 119 -3.67 2.55 4.89
N PRO A 120 -4.70 3.26 4.41
CA PRO A 120 -5.77 2.63 3.63
C PRO A 120 -5.42 2.42 2.16
N LEU A 121 -4.31 2.96 1.69
CA LEU A 121 -3.95 3.01 0.27
C LEU A 121 -2.53 2.48 0.02
N PRO A 122 -2.22 1.25 0.46
CA PRO A 122 -0.88 0.70 0.25
C PRO A 122 -0.52 0.66 -1.24
N ILE A 123 0.74 0.60 -1.55
CA ILE A 123 1.35 0.72 -2.88
C ILE A 123 1.33 2.18 -3.34
N VAL A 124 0.17 2.82 -3.45
CA VAL A 124 0.07 4.23 -3.86
C VAL A 124 0.70 5.12 -2.80
N VAL A 125 0.40 4.88 -1.53
CA VAL A 125 1.12 5.45 -0.39
C VAL A 125 2.06 4.36 0.12
N PRO A 126 3.36 4.44 -0.17
CA PRO A 126 4.25 3.28 -0.14
C PRO A 126 4.75 2.90 1.26
N CYS A 127 3.86 2.42 2.11
CA CYS A 127 4.25 1.98 3.45
C CYS A 127 5.19 0.77 3.44
N HIS A 128 5.26 0.02 2.34
CA HIS A 128 6.21 -1.06 2.18
C HIS A 128 7.68 -0.58 2.13
N ARG A 129 7.91 0.70 1.84
CA ARG A 129 9.26 1.29 1.80
C ARG A 129 9.76 1.73 3.17
N VAL A 130 8.98 1.49 4.23
CA VAL A 130 9.40 1.74 5.61
C VAL A 130 9.72 0.41 6.27
N VAL A 131 10.94 0.31 6.81
CA VAL A 131 11.46 -0.95 7.34
C VAL A 131 12.02 -0.73 8.74
N SER A 132 12.25 -1.82 9.48
CA SER A 132 12.95 -1.70 10.76
C SER A 132 14.46 -1.57 10.52
N ALA A 133 15.20 -1.11 11.54
CA ALA A 133 16.64 -0.98 11.45
C ALA A 133 17.33 -2.34 11.26
N SER A 134 16.70 -3.43 11.68
CA SER A 134 17.26 -4.79 11.66
C SER A 134 16.62 -5.72 10.64
N GLY A 135 15.64 -5.27 9.86
CA GLY A 135 14.94 -6.14 8.91
C GLY A 135 13.80 -5.42 8.23
N ILE A 136 12.91 -6.17 7.59
CA ILE A 136 11.84 -5.55 6.81
C ILE A 136 10.71 -4.95 7.67
N GLY A 137 10.63 -5.31 8.95
CA GLY A 137 9.57 -4.83 9.84
C GLY A 137 8.24 -5.49 9.55
N GLY A 138 7.16 -4.88 10.06
CA GLY A 138 5.81 -5.37 9.85
C GLY A 138 5.15 -4.80 8.61
N PHE A 139 3.94 -5.27 8.30
CA PHE A 139 3.14 -4.74 7.19
C PHE A 139 1.66 -4.95 7.49
N GLY A 140 0.87 -3.90 7.28
CA GLY A 140 -0.56 -3.95 7.55
C GLY A 140 -0.89 -4.28 9.01
N GLY A 141 0.01 -3.97 9.95
CA GLY A 141 -0.13 -4.34 11.35
C GLY A 141 0.28 -5.76 11.67
N GLU A 142 0.79 -6.51 10.69
CA GLU A 142 1.19 -7.91 10.83
C GLU A 142 2.71 -8.05 10.85
N THR A 143 3.22 -9.07 11.54
CA THR A 143 4.65 -9.36 11.64
C THR A 143 5.04 -10.64 10.90
N GLY A 144 4.11 -11.27 10.21
CA GLY A 144 4.35 -12.48 9.44
C GLY A 144 3.19 -12.79 8.51
N GLY A 145 3.25 -13.92 7.82
CA GLY A 145 2.19 -14.39 6.95
C GLY A 145 2.09 -13.67 5.63
N PHE A 146 0.87 -13.69 5.05
CA PHE A 146 0.61 -13.20 3.70
C PHE A 146 1.00 -11.73 3.50
N PHE A 147 0.68 -10.86 4.44
CA PHE A 147 1.00 -9.44 4.29
C PHE A 147 2.51 -9.21 4.22
N LEU A 148 3.28 -9.94 5.01
CA LEU A 148 4.72 -9.81 4.98
C LEU A 148 5.31 -10.37 3.68
N ASP A 149 4.72 -11.43 3.13
CA ASP A 149 5.10 -11.96 1.82
C ASP A 149 4.84 -10.93 0.72
N VAL A 150 3.72 -10.20 0.80
CA VAL A 150 3.43 -9.09 -0.13
C VAL A 150 4.49 -8.01 -0.01
N LYS A 151 4.85 -7.62 1.21
CA LYS A 151 5.90 -6.60 1.42
C LYS A 151 7.23 -7.02 0.80
N ARG A 152 7.63 -8.27 1.00
CA ARG A 152 8.84 -8.82 0.38
C ARG A 152 8.78 -8.77 -1.14
N TRP A 153 7.62 -9.13 -1.70
CA TRP A 153 7.42 -9.08 -3.14
C TRP A 153 7.58 -7.66 -3.68
N LEU A 154 6.93 -6.69 -3.03
CA LEU A 154 6.99 -5.29 -3.46
C LEU A 154 8.41 -4.74 -3.39
N LEU A 155 9.12 -5.00 -2.31
CA LEU A 155 10.51 -4.55 -2.16
C LEU A 155 11.42 -5.18 -3.21
N ALA A 156 11.27 -6.47 -3.46
CA ALA A 156 12.07 -7.17 -4.49
C ALA A 156 11.76 -6.66 -5.90
N HIS A 157 10.48 -6.40 -6.18
CA HIS A 157 10.04 -5.85 -7.46
C HIS A 157 10.68 -4.49 -7.72
N GLU A 158 10.69 -3.62 -6.73
CA GLU A 158 11.28 -2.29 -6.85
C GLU A 158 12.80 -2.34 -6.92
N ALA A 159 13.42 -3.24 -6.19
CA ALA A 159 14.89 -3.39 -6.20
C ALA A 159 15.40 -3.84 -7.57
N ARG A 160 14.69 -4.72 -8.25
CA ARG A 160 15.06 -5.20 -9.59
C ARG A 160 15.08 -4.07 -10.62
N ALA A 161 14.15 -3.13 -10.52
CA ALA A 161 14.06 -2.02 -11.45
C ALA A 161 15.15 -0.95 -11.20
N SER A 162 15.71 -0.92 -9.98
CA SER A 162 16.75 0.03 -9.58
C SER A 162 18.16 -0.50 -9.87
N ALA A 163 18.28 -1.78 -10.21
CA ALA A 163 19.58 -2.41 -10.48
C ALA A 163 20.16 -1.97 -11.83
#